data_d7ded9514ded893ff64afab804b28bc0
#
_entry.id   d7ded9514ded893ff64afab804b28bc0
#
_cell.length_a   1.000
_cell.length_b   1.000
_cell.length_c   1.000
_cell.angle_alpha   90.00
_cell.angle_beta   90.00
_cell.angle_gamma   90.00
#
_symmetry.space_group_name_H-M   'P 1'
#
loop_
_entity.id
_entity.type
_entity.pdbx_description
1 polymer ?
#
loop_
_entity_poly.entity_id
_entity_poly.type
_entity_poly.pdbx_seq_one_letter_code
_entity_poly.pdbx_strand_id
1 'polypeptide(L)' 'MRGMTPEILASLREQFPQGARVELLRMDDPQAPPIGTKGTVRGVDDTGSIMVTWDSGGSLHVLYGVDECRRVDE' A
#
# COMPACT_ATOMS: atom_id res chain seq x y z
N MET A 1 -5.82 3.03 -22.03
CA MET A 1 -5.49 2.46 -20.84
C MET A 1 -4.71 3.40 -19.99
N ARG A 2 -4.75 3.24 -18.76
CA ARG A 2 -4.08 4.10 -18.01
C ARG A 2 -3.03 3.43 -17.33
N GLY A 3 -1.91 3.67 -17.50
CA GLY A 3 -0.84 3.16 -16.76
C GLY A 3 -0.48 4.09 -15.64
N MET A 4 0.59 3.77 -14.94
CA MET A 4 1.10 4.62 -13.91
C MET A 4 1.81 5.81 -14.55
N THR A 5 1.42 7.02 -14.14
CA THR A 5 2.08 8.22 -14.65
C THR A 5 3.13 8.69 -13.65
N PRO A 6 4.14 9.46 -14.09
CA PRO A 6 5.13 9.99 -13.16
C PRO A 6 4.51 10.83 -12.05
N GLU A 7 3.44 11.56 -12.36
CA GLU A 7 2.76 12.40 -11.38
C GLU A 7 2.08 11.57 -10.30
N ILE A 8 1.39 10.50 -10.72
CA ILE A 8 0.73 9.60 -9.77
C ILE A 8 1.77 8.90 -8.91
N LEU A 9 2.84 8.43 -9.54
CA LEU A 9 3.89 7.72 -8.83
C LEU A 9 4.57 8.62 -7.79
N ALA A 10 4.86 9.87 -8.17
CA ALA A 10 5.45 10.82 -7.24
C ALA A 10 4.52 11.09 -6.07
N SER A 11 3.22 11.21 -6.34
CA SER A 11 2.23 11.43 -5.29
C SER A 11 2.16 10.24 -4.34
N LEU A 12 2.17 9.03 -4.88
CA LEU A 12 2.14 7.83 -4.04
C LEU A 12 3.36 7.75 -3.14
N ARG A 13 4.54 8.05 -3.69
CA ARG A 13 5.78 8.01 -2.92
C ARG A 13 5.81 9.08 -1.83
N GLU A 14 5.14 10.20 -2.10
CA GLU A 14 5.04 11.26 -1.11
C GLU A 14 4.06 10.89 0.02
N GLN A 15 2.94 10.25 -0.34
CA GLN A 15 1.94 9.84 0.63
C GLN A 15 2.37 8.63 1.45
N PHE A 16 3.13 7.73 0.84
CA PHE A 16 3.52 6.46 1.46
C PHE A 16 5.02 6.28 1.44
N PRO A 17 5.76 7.13 2.17
CA PRO A 17 7.20 6.96 2.23
C PRO A 17 7.57 5.73 3.05
N GLN A 18 8.79 5.24 2.84
CA GLN A 18 9.31 4.12 3.58
C GLN A 18 9.21 4.39 5.09
N GLY A 19 8.70 3.44 5.84
CA GLY A 19 8.52 3.58 7.27
C GLY A 19 7.16 4.09 7.69
N ALA A 20 6.33 4.56 6.73
CA ALA A 20 4.99 5.04 7.06
C ALA A 20 4.12 3.89 7.56
N ARG A 21 3.25 4.18 8.51
CA ARG A 21 2.30 3.21 9.01
C ARG A 21 0.98 3.35 8.24
N VAL A 22 0.39 2.22 7.89
CA VAL A 22 -0.85 2.20 7.11
C VAL A 22 -1.82 1.19 7.69
N GLU A 23 -3.08 1.36 7.35
CA GLU A 23 -4.15 0.43 7.71
C GLU A 23 -4.82 -0.03 6.42
N LEU A 24 -5.05 -1.34 6.30
CA LEU A 24 -5.68 -1.91 5.12
C LEU A 24 -7.16 -1.60 5.12
N LEU A 25 -7.66 -1.01 4.03
CA LEU A 25 -9.06 -0.65 3.87
C LEU A 25 -9.79 -1.59 2.91
N ARG A 26 -9.11 -2.06 1.87
CA ARG A 26 -9.74 -2.93 0.88
C ARG A 26 -8.68 -3.75 0.17
N MET A 27 -8.88 -5.05 0.12
CA MET A 27 -8.04 -5.95 -0.66
C MET A 27 -8.83 -7.23 -0.91
N ASP A 28 -9.10 -7.51 -2.18
CA ASP A 28 -9.97 -8.60 -2.57
C ASP A 28 -9.13 -9.80 -3.00
N ASP A 29 -8.29 -10.28 -2.12
CA ASP A 29 -7.36 -11.36 -2.38
C ASP A 29 -7.54 -12.42 -1.29
N PRO A 30 -7.59 -13.72 -1.65
CA PRO A 30 -7.78 -14.76 -0.64
C PRO A 30 -6.71 -14.77 0.44
N GLN A 31 -5.53 -14.24 0.13
CA GLN A 31 -4.43 -14.21 1.10
C GLN A 31 -4.30 -12.87 1.80
N ALA A 32 -5.24 -11.96 1.58
CA ALA A 32 -5.18 -10.64 2.20
C ALA A 32 -5.33 -10.76 3.72
N PRO A 33 -4.62 -9.93 4.48
CA PRO A 33 -4.90 -9.85 5.90
C PRO A 33 -6.28 -9.25 6.12
N PRO A 34 -6.85 -9.41 7.32
CA PRO A 34 -8.17 -8.82 7.57
C PRO A 34 -8.16 -7.31 7.37
N ILE A 35 -9.29 -6.77 6.92
CA ILE A 35 -9.45 -5.33 6.82
C ILE A 35 -9.21 -4.71 8.20
N GLY A 36 -8.48 -3.62 8.24
CA GLY A 36 -8.09 -2.97 9.48
C GLY A 36 -6.71 -3.37 9.98
N THR A 37 -6.09 -4.37 9.35
CA THR A 37 -4.73 -4.77 9.70
C THR A 37 -3.78 -3.62 9.38
N LYS A 38 -2.83 -3.38 10.27
CA LYS A 38 -1.84 -2.32 10.08
C LYS A 38 -0.52 -2.90 9.60
N GLY A 39 0.25 -2.06 8.95
CA GLY A 39 1.54 -2.46 8.43
C GLY A 39 2.46 -1.29 8.25
N THR A 40 3.67 -1.57 7.81
CA THR A 40 4.70 -0.57 7.59
C THR A 40 5.08 -0.56 6.11
N VAL A 41 5.06 0.61 5.50
CA VAL A 41 5.43 0.77 4.10
C VAL A 41 6.93 0.56 3.95
N ARG A 42 7.30 -0.25 2.95
CA ARG A 42 8.69 -0.46 2.58
C ARG A 42 9.11 0.42 1.41
N GLY A 43 8.15 0.86 0.64
CA GLY A 43 8.37 1.71 -0.53
C GLY A 43 7.23 1.56 -1.51
N VAL A 44 7.36 2.24 -2.65
CA VAL A 44 6.40 2.15 -3.76
C VAL A 44 7.23 1.82 -5.00
N ASP A 45 6.87 0.74 -5.68
CA ASP A 45 7.62 0.35 -6.87
C ASP A 45 7.15 1.14 -8.10
N ASP A 46 7.80 0.91 -9.23
CA ASP A 46 7.53 1.68 -10.45
C ASP A 46 6.15 1.40 -11.03
N THR A 47 5.49 0.33 -10.62
CA THR A 47 4.14 0.03 -11.08
C THR A 47 3.07 0.66 -10.21
N GLY A 48 3.48 1.35 -9.15
CA GLY A 48 2.55 1.96 -8.21
C GLY A 48 2.06 1.01 -7.12
N SER A 49 2.71 -0.12 -6.97
CA SER A 49 2.40 -1.03 -5.87
C SER A 49 3.05 -0.53 -4.60
N ILE A 50 2.26 -0.40 -3.54
CA ILE A 50 2.78 0.01 -2.24
C ILE A 50 3.22 -1.26 -1.53
N MET A 51 4.52 -1.38 -1.30
CA MET A 51 5.09 -2.57 -0.67
C MET A 51 4.96 -2.41 0.83
N VAL A 52 4.20 -3.31 1.46
CA VAL A 52 3.88 -3.22 2.88
C VAL A 52 4.25 -4.51 3.58
N THR A 53 4.84 -4.39 4.77
CA THR A 53 5.01 -5.52 5.67
C THR A 53 3.89 -5.42 6.71
N TRP A 54 2.99 -6.39 6.72
CA TRP A 54 1.82 -6.34 7.58
C TRP A 54 2.17 -6.86 8.98
N ASP A 55 1.59 -6.24 10.00
CA ASP A 55 1.87 -6.64 11.38
C ASP A 55 1.42 -8.07 11.67
N SER A 56 0.42 -8.55 10.95
CA SER A 56 -0.06 -9.92 11.10
C SER A 56 0.86 -10.94 10.43
N GLY A 57 1.89 -10.45 9.73
CA GLY A 57 2.79 -11.30 8.95
C GLY A 57 2.48 -11.16 7.47
N GLY A 58 3.46 -11.46 6.63
CA GLY A 58 3.28 -11.37 5.20
C GLY A 58 3.60 -9.99 4.65
N SER A 59 3.71 -9.92 3.34
CA SER A 59 4.13 -8.70 2.66
C SER A 59 3.37 -8.51 1.35
N LEU A 60 2.06 -8.73 1.37
CA LEU A 60 1.23 -8.56 0.20
C LEU A 60 1.12 -7.08 -0.14
N HIS A 61 1.40 -6.72 -1.39
CA HIS A 61 1.44 -5.32 -1.82
C HIS A 61 0.04 -4.77 -2.02
N VAL A 62 -0.12 -3.46 -1.82
CA VAL A 62 -1.37 -2.75 -2.09
C VAL A 62 -1.27 -2.15 -3.49
N LEU A 63 -2.15 -2.57 -4.38
CA LEU A 63 -2.09 -2.17 -5.79
C LEU A 63 -2.93 -0.92 -6.01
N TYR A 64 -2.31 0.11 -6.56
CA TYR A 64 -2.99 1.37 -6.84
C TYR A 64 -4.20 1.14 -7.76
N GLY A 65 -5.35 1.68 -7.36
CA GLY A 65 -6.58 1.56 -8.16
C GLY A 65 -7.33 0.26 -7.96
N VAL A 66 -6.76 -0.70 -7.25
CA VAL A 66 -7.38 -2.00 -7.00
C VAL A 66 -7.63 -2.20 -5.52
N ASP A 67 -6.58 -1.98 -4.72
CA ASP A 67 -6.65 -2.13 -3.27
C ASP A 67 -6.56 -0.75 -2.62
N GLU A 68 -6.88 -0.66 -1.34
CA GLU A 68 -6.82 0.62 -0.63
C GLU A 68 -6.22 0.46 0.75
N CYS A 69 -5.38 1.42 1.11
CA CYS A 69 -4.90 1.56 2.47
C CYS A 69 -4.82 3.05 2.78
N ARG A 70 -4.69 3.39 4.06
CA ARG A 70 -4.56 4.79 4.47
C ARG A 70 -3.43 4.93 5.47
N ARG A 71 -2.85 6.13 5.53
CA ARG A 71 -1.84 6.44 6.53
C ARG A 71 -2.48 6.52 7.89
N VAL A 72 -1.78 6.05 8.91
CA VAL A 72 -2.22 6.17 10.29
C VAL A 72 -1.08 6.74 11.12
N ASP A 73 -1.47 7.46 12.18
CA ASP A 73 -0.50 8.02 13.11
C ASP A 73 -0.38 7.09 14.29
N GLU A 74 0.73 6.37 14.34
CA GLU A 74 0.99 5.45 15.44
C GLU A 74 2.32 5.72 16.06
#